data_420581c19c059b13d6274ed97b46dc40
#
_entry.id   420581c19c059b13d6274ed97b46dc40
#
_cell.length_a   1.000
_cell.length_b   1.000
_cell.length_c   1.000
_cell.angle_alpha   90.00
_cell.angle_beta   90.00
_cell.angle_gamma   90.00
#
_symmetry.space_group_name_H-M   'P 1'
#
loop_
_entity.id
_entity.type
_entity.pdbx_description
1 polymer ?
#
loop_
_entity_poly.entity_id
_entity_poly.type
_entity_poly.pdbx_seq_one_letter_code
_entity_poly.pdbx_strand_id
1 'polypeptide(L)'
;MLVKNYTILSEISKGSFGTVFKGEHIRTKEPVAIKIEPKNHSMKTLKNEAKIYQYLGKLEGFPQLKWFGSDKDNIFLVINLLGKTLTNYVSLIDIDIPHCKRVGEQMIDRVKTLHDKFLLHRDIKPDNFLFGTGLNADKLYLIDLGLCKRYWIQNGQHIPLQSISSIIGSPYFVSLNVHEGIQPSRRDDLESVIYIILYMISGGTLEWVHLPMDQILYKKKNMCYPLFIQNMLTYVRQLTFDQKPDYDYLITLLQ
;
A
#
# COMPACT_ATOMS: atom_id res chain seq x y z
N MET A 1 -10.69 -23.81 12.41
CA MET A 1 -11.40 -22.76 13.19
C MET A 1 -12.47 -22.12 12.32
N LEU A 2 -13.63 -21.81 12.89
CA LEU A 2 -14.77 -21.23 12.17
C LEU A 2 -14.91 -19.75 12.57
N VAL A 3 -15.08 -18.87 11.55
CA VAL A 3 -15.30 -17.43 11.74
C VAL A 3 -16.55 -17.05 10.95
N LYS A 4 -17.69 -16.88 11.63
CA LYS A 4 -19.00 -16.64 11.02
C LYS A 4 -19.34 -17.76 10.01
N ASN A 5 -19.35 -17.44 8.71
CA ASN A 5 -19.65 -18.36 7.60
C ASN A 5 -18.35 -18.80 6.86
N TYR A 6 -17.19 -18.66 7.47
CA TYR A 6 -15.90 -18.93 6.84
C TYR A 6 -15.09 -19.92 7.66
N THR A 7 -14.47 -20.88 6.97
CA THR A 7 -13.51 -21.82 7.55
C THR A 7 -12.11 -21.30 7.33
N ILE A 8 -11.29 -21.22 8.39
CA ILE A 8 -9.85 -20.95 8.30
C ILE A 8 -9.16 -22.23 7.86
N LEU A 9 -8.30 -22.14 6.84
CA LEU A 9 -7.57 -23.27 6.25
C LEU A 9 -6.09 -23.25 6.67
N SER A 10 -5.34 -22.21 6.31
CA SER A 10 -3.91 -22.10 6.56
C SER A 10 -3.51 -20.65 6.82
N GLU A 11 -2.41 -20.45 7.56
CA GLU A 11 -1.79 -19.13 7.71
C GLU A 11 -1.13 -18.71 6.39
N ILE A 12 -1.30 -17.43 6.01
CA ILE A 12 -0.63 -16.80 4.87
C ILE A 12 0.55 -15.98 5.36
N SER A 13 0.30 -15.12 6.38
CA SER A 13 1.32 -14.22 6.92
C SER A 13 0.99 -13.78 8.34
N LYS A 14 2.04 -13.42 9.09
CA LYS A 14 1.93 -12.82 10.40
C LYS A 14 2.70 -11.50 10.43
N GLY A 15 2.03 -10.42 10.77
CA GLY A 15 2.61 -9.07 10.79
C GLY A 15 2.36 -8.34 12.10
N SER A 16 2.78 -7.08 12.15
CA SER A 16 2.65 -6.21 13.34
C SER A 16 1.20 -5.93 13.73
N PHE A 17 0.26 -6.04 12.79
CA PHE A 17 -1.17 -5.71 12.99
C PHE A 17 -2.06 -6.94 13.11
N GLY A 18 -1.50 -8.14 13.14
CA GLY A 18 -2.27 -9.37 13.24
C GLY A 18 -1.80 -10.45 12.28
N THR A 19 -2.60 -11.51 12.16
CA THR A 19 -2.30 -12.66 11.32
C THR A 19 -3.34 -12.77 10.20
N VAL A 20 -2.87 -13.07 9.00
CA VAL A 20 -3.72 -13.28 7.81
C VAL A 20 -3.76 -14.77 7.48
N PHE A 21 -4.97 -15.28 7.28
CA PHE A 21 -5.23 -16.67 6.95
C PHE A 21 -5.92 -16.80 5.60
N LYS A 22 -5.60 -17.86 4.88
CA LYS A 22 -6.45 -18.36 3.80
C LYS A 22 -7.66 -19.05 4.41
N GLY A 23 -8.82 -18.77 3.88
CA GLY A 23 -10.07 -19.41 4.25
C GLY A 23 -10.99 -19.62 3.06
N GLU A 24 -12.14 -20.20 3.33
CA GLU A 24 -13.21 -20.37 2.34
C GLU A 24 -14.59 -20.13 2.98
N HIS A 25 -15.52 -19.63 2.18
CA HIS A 25 -16.92 -19.56 2.60
C HIS A 25 -17.52 -20.97 2.68
N ILE A 26 -18.17 -21.34 3.80
CA ILE A 26 -18.63 -22.70 4.09
C ILE A 26 -19.47 -23.27 2.95
N ARG A 27 -20.41 -22.48 2.43
CA ARG A 27 -21.42 -22.94 1.49
C ARG A 27 -20.99 -22.81 0.03
N THR A 28 -20.44 -21.65 -0.35
CA THR A 28 -20.08 -21.36 -1.75
C THR A 28 -18.69 -21.84 -2.13
N LYS A 29 -17.86 -22.20 -1.14
CA LYS A 29 -16.42 -22.54 -1.32
C LYS A 29 -15.59 -21.41 -1.93
N GLU A 30 -16.11 -20.19 -1.95
CA GLU A 30 -15.38 -19.02 -2.39
C GLU A 30 -14.15 -18.81 -1.50
N PRO A 31 -12.93 -18.74 -2.08
CA PRO A 31 -11.72 -18.51 -1.32
C PRO A 31 -11.64 -17.05 -0.82
N VAL A 32 -11.19 -16.88 0.43
CA VAL A 32 -11.09 -15.57 1.09
C VAL A 32 -9.76 -15.42 1.84
N ALA A 33 -9.36 -14.17 2.08
CA ALA A 33 -8.35 -13.82 3.07
C ALA A 33 -9.05 -13.33 4.35
N ILE A 34 -8.61 -13.86 5.50
CA ILE A 34 -9.18 -13.56 6.82
C ILE A 34 -8.06 -12.94 7.66
N LYS A 35 -8.11 -11.63 7.91
CA LYS A 35 -7.19 -10.93 8.80
C LYS A 35 -7.77 -10.91 10.21
N ILE A 36 -6.96 -11.31 11.20
CA ILE A 36 -7.34 -11.43 12.62
C ILE A 36 -6.44 -10.49 13.42
N GLU A 37 -7.07 -9.60 14.20
CA GLU A 37 -6.39 -8.67 15.11
C GLU A 37 -6.90 -8.93 16.54
N PRO A 38 -6.01 -9.21 17.53
CA PRO A 38 -6.42 -9.32 18.93
C PRO A 38 -6.98 -8.01 19.47
N LYS A 39 -8.08 -8.05 20.23
CA LYS A 39 -8.72 -6.86 20.81
C LYS A 39 -7.84 -6.09 21.81
N ASN A 40 -6.88 -6.75 22.41
CA ASN A 40 -5.89 -6.16 23.32
C ASN A 40 -4.68 -5.57 22.61
N HIS A 41 -4.64 -5.61 21.26
CA HIS A 41 -3.56 -5.02 20.48
C HIS A 41 -3.52 -3.49 20.68
N SER A 42 -2.32 -2.92 20.80
CA SER A 42 -2.12 -1.48 21.05
C SER A 42 -2.60 -0.60 19.88
N MET A 43 -2.43 -1.07 18.65
CA MET A 43 -2.87 -0.38 17.43
C MET A 43 -4.07 -1.10 16.84
N LYS A 44 -5.24 -0.45 16.91
CA LYS A 44 -6.52 -1.01 16.42
C LYS A 44 -6.78 -0.52 15.01
N THR A 45 -6.09 -1.09 14.04
CA THR A 45 -6.16 -0.65 12.62
C THR A 45 -7.29 -1.32 11.84
N LEU A 46 -7.68 -2.54 12.19
CA LEU A 46 -8.60 -3.37 11.41
C LEU A 46 -10.01 -2.78 11.28
N LYS A 47 -10.47 -2.04 12.31
CA LYS A 47 -11.75 -1.33 12.26
C LYS A 47 -11.74 -0.17 11.25
N ASN A 48 -10.62 0.54 11.17
CA ASN A 48 -10.43 1.61 10.18
C ASN A 48 -10.37 1.01 8.78
N GLU A 49 -9.60 -0.04 8.60
CA GLU A 49 -9.44 -0.77 7.34
C GLU A 49 -10.79 -1.26 6.80
N ALA A 50 -11.62 -1.88 7.64
CA ALA A 50 -12.95 -2.34 7.26
C ALA A 50 -13.87 -1.19 6.78
N LYS A 51 -13.85 -0.04 7.48
CA LYS A 51 -14.62 1.15 7.06
C LYS A 51 -14.19 1.67 5.70
N ILE A 52 -12.89 1.65 5.42
CA ILE A 52 -12.35 2.11 4.16
C ILE A 52 -12.70 1.15 3.03
N TYR A 53 -12.56 -0.17 3.21
CA TYR A 53 -13.04 -1.14 2.22
C TYR A 53 -14.54 -0.98 1.94
N GLN A 54 -15.34 -0.75 2.97
CA GLN A 54 -16.78 -0.48 2.79
C GLN A 54 -17.02 0.80 1.99
N TYR A 55 -16.25 1.85 2.24
CA TYR A 55 -16.34 3.13 1.53
C TYR A 55 -15.91 3.02 0.07
N LEU A 56 -14.84 2.29 -0.21
CA LEU A 56 -14.35 2.04 -1.58
C LEU A 56 -15.30 1.14 -2.37
N GLY A 57 -16.01 0.24 -1.71
CA GLY A 57 -17.00 -0.63 -2.34
C GLY A 57 -16.38 -1.59 -3.36
N LYS A 58 -16.81 -1.50 -4.63
CA LYS A 58 -16.37 -2.37 -5.73
C LYS A 58 -15.40 -1.68 -6.70
N LEU A 59 -14.64 -0.70 -6.21
CA LEU A 59 -13.65 -0.04 -7.06
C LEU A 59 -12.59 -1.04 -7.52
N GLU A 60 -12.20 -0.93 -8.78
CA GLU A 60 -11.16 -1.77 -9.37
C GLU A 60 -9.82 -1.54 -8.66
N GLY A 61 -9.06 -2.63 -8.46
CA GLY A 61 -7.77 -2.60 -7.78
C GLY A 61 -7.83 -2.54 -6.25
N PHE A 62 -9.02 -2.74 -5.67
CA PHE A 62 -9.19 -2.91 -4.22
C PHE A 62 -10.01 -4.18 -3.94
N PRO A 63 -9.61 -4.99 -2.94
CA PRO A 63 -10.40 -6.15 -2.57
C PRO A 63 -11.75 -5.74 -1.97
N GLN A 64 -12.76 -6.57 -2.16
CA GLN A 64 -14.09 -6.33 -1.61
C GLN A 64 -14.19 -6.86 -0.20
N LEU A 65 -14.79 -6.06 0.68
CA LEU A 65 -15.17 -6.49 2.02
C LEU A 65 -16.28 -7.54 1.92
N LYS A 66 -16.02 -8.76 2.40
CA LYS A 66 -16.99 -9.86 2.46
C LYS A 66 -17.68 -9.87 3.82
N TRP A 67 -16.95 -9.68 4.88
CA TRP A 67 -17.47 -9.60 6.23
C TRP A 67 -16.49 -8.92 7.19
N PHE A 68 -17.04 -8.26 8.21
CA PHE A 68 -16.31 -7.70 9.34
C PHE A 68 -17.06 -7.98 10.63
N GLY A 69 -16.36 -8.35 11.69
CA GLY A 69 -16.96 -8.62 12.97
C GLY A 69 -15.94 -8.94 14.07
N SER A 70 -16.44 -9.37 15.22
CA SER A 70 -15.56 -9.73 16.35
C SER A 70 -16.17 -10.82 17.20
N ASP A 71 -15.33 -11.59 17.88
CA ASP A 71 -15.69 -12.45 19.00
C ASP A 71 -15.24 -11.83 20.34
N LYS A 72 -15.07 -12.68 21.38
CA LYS A 72 -14.63 -12.23 22.72
C LYS A 72 -13.23 -11.59 22.66
N ASP A 73 -12.30 -12.19 21.92
CA ASP A 73 -10.86 -11.90 22.00
C ASP A 73 -10.31 -11.20 20.74
N ASN A 74 -10.96 -11.36 19.58
CA ASN A 74 -10.43 -10.96 18.27
C ASN A 74 -11.41 -10.10 17.47
N ILE A 75 -10.84 -9.34 16.53
CA ILE A 75 -11.53 -8.65 15.44
C ILE A 75 -11.14 -9.35 14.14
N PHE A 76 -12.10 -9.50 13.24
CA PHE A 76 -11.95 -10.22 11.97
C PHE A 76 -12.33 -9.34 10.80
N LEU A 77 -11.52 -9.36 9.76
CA LEU A 77 -11.80 -8.77 8.46
C LEU A 77 -11.69 -9.87 7.39
N VAL A 78 -12.72 -10.04 6.59
CA VAL A 78 -12.76 -11.01 5.48
C VAL A 78 -12.89 -10.26 4.16
N ILE A 79 -11.93 -10.48 3.27
CA ILE A 79 -11.86 -9.89 1.93
C ILE A 79 -11.62 -10.98 0.88
N ASN A 80 -11.67 -10.63 -0.40
CA ASN A 80 -11.27 -11.54 -1.47
C ASN A 80 -9.85 -12.08 -1.24
N LEU A 81 -9.64 -13.36 -1.51
CA LEU A 81 -8.28 -13.89 -1.62
C LEU A 81 -7.65 -13.38 -2.92
N LEU A 82 -6.47 -12.78 -2.80
CA LEU A 82 -5.65 -12.34 -3.90
C LEU A 82 -4.49 -13.32 -4.15
N GLY A 83 -3.72 -13.07 -5.20
CA GLY A 83 -2.56 -13.84 -5.58
C GLY A 83 -1.29 -13.43 -4.81
N LYS A 84 -0.15 -13.48 -5.50
CA LYS A 84 1.16 -13.17 -4.93
C LYS A 84 1.32 -11.68 -4.65
N THR A 85 2.06 -11.34 -3.59
CA THR A 85 2.53 -9.98 -3.36
C THR A 85 3.53 -9.58 -4.45
N LEU A 86 3.69 -8.27 -4.67
CA LEU A 86 4.70 -7.76 -5.59
C LEU A 86 6.12 -8.17 -5.11
N THR A 87 6.37 -8.21 -3.79
CA THR A 87 7.61 -8.74 -3.22
C THR A 87 7.89 -10.17 -3.69
N ASN A 88 6.91 -11.07 -3.54
CA ASN A 88 7.07 -12.46 -3.97
C ASN A 88 7.15 -12.59 -5.50
N TYR A 89 6.50 -11.70 -6.23
CA TYR A 89 6.56 -11.71 -7.69
C TYR A 89 7.97 -11.35 -8.19
N VAL A 90 8.54 -10.26 -7.68
CA VAL A 90 9.89 -9.79 -8.04
C VAL A 90 10.98 -10.83 -7.69
N SER A 91 10.81 -11.56 -6.58
CA SER A 91 11.79 -12.59 -6.17
C SER A 91 11.79 -13.86 -7.03
N LEU A 92 10.74 -14.07 -7.84
CA LEU A 92 10.56 -15.33 -8.60
C LEU A 92 10.85 -15.20 -10.09
N ILE A 93 10.89 -13.99 -10.62
CA ILE A 93 11.09 -13.75 -12.05
C ILE A 93 12.07 -12.61 -12.28
N ASP A 94 12.83 -12.72 -13.35
CA ASP A 94 13.61 -11.60 -13.87
C ASP A 94 12.67 -10.67 -14.63
N ILE A 95 12.45 -9.47 -14.07
CA ILE A 95 11.49 -8.51 -14.59
C ILE A 95 12.22 -7.47 -15.45
N ASP A 96 11.87 -7.41 -16.72
CA ASP A 96 12.40 -6.40 -17.62
C ASP A 96 11.85 -4.98 -17.30
N ILE A 97 12.54 -3.96 -17.75
CA ILE A 97 12.15 -2.56 -17.53
C ILE A 97 10.75 -2.25 -18.08
N PRO A 98 10.37 -2.68 -19.31
CA PRO A 98 9.02 -2.49 -19.82
C PRO A 98 7.93 -3.08 -18.93
N HIS A 99 8.17 -4.24 -18.33
CA HIS A 99 7.21 -4.84 -17.39
C HIS A 99 7.13 -4.04 -16.08
N CYS A 100 8.29 -3.62 -15.54
CA CYS A 100 8.33 -2.75 -14.35
C CYS A 100 7.51 -1.46 -14.58
N LYS A 101 7.61 -0.86 -15.77
CA LYS A 101 6.85 0.34 -16.14
C LYS A 101 5.34 0.07 -16.16
N ARG A 102 4.87 -1.03 -16.79
CA ARG A 102 3.44 -1.41 -16.80
C ARG A 102 2.88 -1.65 -15.39
N VAL A 103 3.67 -2.26 -14.51
CA VAL A 103 3.29 -2.44 -13.09
C VAL A 103 3.27 -1.09 -12.38
N GLY A 104 4.24 -0.22 -12.67
CA GLY A 104 4.32 1.16 -12.16
C GLY A 104 3.08 1.99 -12.52
N GLU A 105 2.62 1.91 -13.77
CA GLU A 105 1.38 2.56 -14.23
C GLU A 105 0.17 2.10 -13.39
N GLN A 106 0.02 0.78 -13.18
CA GLN A 106 -1.05 0.27 -12.34
C GLN A 106 -0.95 0.78 -10.88
N MET A 107 0.27 0.83 -10.30
CA MET A 107 0.45 1.36 -8.95
C MET A 107 0.03 2.83 -8.85
N ILE A 108 0.44 3.67 -9.80
CA ILE A 108 0.04 5.09 -9.86
C ILE A 108 -1.49 5.20 -9.95
N ASP A 109 -2.12 4.39 -10.78
CA ASP A 109 -3.58 4.39 -10.97
C ASP A 109 -4.33 3.96 -9.68
N ARG A 110 -3.84 2.96 -8.94
CA ARG A 110 -4.42 2.57 -7.63
C ARG A 110 -4.30 3.69 -6.60
N VAL A 111 -3.14 4.35 -6.54
CA VAL A 111 -2.92 5.49 -5.65
C VAL A 111 -3.78 6.69 -6.07
N LYS A 112 -3.87 7.01 -7.36
CA LYS A 112 -4.79 8.03 -7.91
C LYS A 112 -6.23 7.76 -7.48
N THR A 113 -6.72 6.53 -7.67
CA THR A 113 -8.07 6.11 -7.28
C THR A 113 -8.33 6.34 -5.78
N LEU A 114 -7.36 6.02 -4.93
CA LEU A 114 -7.47 6.25 -3.48
C LEU A 114 -7.49 7.75 -3.16
N HIS A 115 -6.62 8.54 -3.80
CA HIS A 115 -6.55 9.99 -3.65
C HIS A 115 -7.82 10.69 -4.14
N ASP A 116 -8.44 10.22 -5.23
CA ASP A 116 -9.73 10.74 -5.72
C ASP A 116 -10.89 10.43 -4.75
N LYS A 117 -10.71 9.47 -3.83
CA LYS A 117 -11.59 9.22 -2.67
C LYS A 117 -11.17 9.97 -1.41
N PHE A 118 -10.30 10.98 -1.55
CA PHE A 118 -9.80 11.81 -0.44
C PHE A 118 -9.06 11.04 0.65
N LEU A 119 -8.42 9.93 0.30
CA LEU A 119 -7.66 9.09 1.21
C LEU A 119 -6.17 9.08 0.83
N LEU A 120 -5.29 9.08 1.83
CA LEU A 120 -3.87 8.74 1.72
C LEU A 120 -3.67 7.34 2.24
N HIS A 121 -2.78 6.57 1.61
CA HIS A 121 -2.45 5.22 2.06
C HIS A 121 -1.50 5.23 3.25
N ARG A 122 -0.39 5.94 3.15
CA ARG A 122 0.65 6.17 4.16
C ARG A 122 1.51 4.96 4.52
N ASP A 123 1.32 3.82 3.83
CA ASP A 123 2.20 2.64 3.92
C ASP A 123 2.32 1.95 2.56
N ILE A 124 2.68 2.72 1.54
CA ILE A 124 2.92 2.20 0.19
C ILE A 124 4.25 1.43 0.19
N LYS A 125 4.17 0.11 -0.08
CA LYS A 125 5.31 -0.82 -0.15
C LYS A 125 4.96 -2.03 -1.01
N PRO A 126 5.94 -2.82 -1.50
CA PRO A 126 5.70 -3.97 -2.39
C PRO A 126 4.77 -5.03 -1.80
N ASP A 127 4.83 -5.25 -0.48
CA ASP A 127 3.97 -6.23 0.21
C ASP A 127 2.48 -5.87 0.20
N ASN A 128 2.16 -4.58 0.00
CA ASN A 128 0.79 -4.08 -0.04
C ASN A 128 0.21 -4.02 -1.46
N PHE A 129 0.98 -4.41 -2.47
CA PHE A 129 0.50 -4.64 -3.83
C PHE A 129 0.46 -6.13 -4.14
N LEU A 130 -0.71 -6.64 -4.48
CA LEU A 130 -0.93 -8.05 -4.82
C LEU A 130 -1.54 -8.18 -6.21
N PHE A 131 -1.10 -9.17 -6.96
CA PHE A 131 -1.79 -9.56 -8.18
C PHE A 131 -3.12 -10.24 -7.85
N GLY A 132 -4.07 -10.14 -8.76
CA GLY A 132 -5.31 -10.88 -8.67
C GLY A 132 -5.13 -12.38 -8.92
N THR A 133 -6.24 -13.09 -9.08
CA THR A 133 -6.27 -14.53 -9.39
C THR A 133 -7.16 -14.81 -10.59
N GLY A 134 -6.93 -15.93 -11.29
CA GLY A 134 -7.73 -16.34 -12.44
C GLY A 134 -7.71 -15.30 -13.56
N LEU A 135 -8.87 -14.83 -13.99
CA LEU A 135 -9.01 -13.83 -15.07
C LEU A 135 -8.48 -12.44 -14.71
N ASN A 136 -8.13 -12.19 -13.45
CA ASN A 136 -7.56 -10.93 -12.99
C ASN A 136 -6.10 -11.08 -12.56
N ALA A 137 -5.40 -12.14 -12.99
CA ALA A 137 -4.03 -12.44 -12.55
C ALA A 137 -3.00 -11.38 -12.94
N ASP A 138 -3.29 -10.57 -13.95
CA ASP A 138 -2.49 -9.43 -14.43
C ASP A 138 -2.83 -8.09 -13.77
N LYS A 139 -3.94 -8.05 -13.01
CA LYS A 139 -4.40 -6.84 -12.32
C LYS A 139 -3.76 -6.70 -10.96
N LEU A 140 -3.27 -5.49 -10.67
CA LEU A 140 -2.69 -5.16 -9.38
C LEU A 140 -3.74 -4.59 -8.42
N TYR A 141 -3.73 -5.07 -7.19
CA TYR A 141 -4.60 -4.65 -6.10
C TYR A 141 -3.77 -4.00 -4.99
N LEU A 142 -4.28 -2.92 -4.41
CA LEU A 142 -3.71 -2.26 -3.24
C LEU A 142 -4.49 -2.68 -1.99
N ILE A 143 -3.77 -3.14 -0.96
CA ILE A 143 -4.32 -3.67 0.29
C ILE A 143 -3.74 -2.96 1.52
N ASP A 144 -4.18 -3.39 2.70
CA ASP A 144 -3.74 -2.91 4.02
C ASP A 144 -4.02 -1.42 4.23
N LEU A 145 -5.32 -1.10 4.24
CA LEU A 145 -5.82 0.27 4.39
C LEU A 145 -5.92 0.72 5.87
N GLY A 146 -5.29 -0.03 6.79
CA GLY A 146 -5.35 0.23 8.23
C GLY A 146 -4.77 1.58 8.63
N LEU A 147 -3.71 2.03 7.96
CA LEU A 147 -3.06 3.32 8.18
C LEU A 147 -3.64 4.46 7.33
N CYS A 148 -4.61 4.20 6.46
CA CYS A 148 -5.18 5.24 5.61
C CYS A 148 -5.81 6.38 6.42
N LYS A 149 -5.68 7.59 5.90
CA LYS A 149 -6.21 8.82 6.51
C LYS A 149 -6.88 9.70 5.46
N ARG A 150 -8.01 10.32 5.82
CA ARG A 150 -8.58 11.39 4.99
C ARG A 150 -7.66 12.60 5.01
N TYR A 151 -7.37 13.14 3.81
CA TYR A 151 -6.62 14.39 3.65
C TYR A 151 -7.51 15.59 3.31
N TRP A 152 -8.80 15.36 3.09
CA TRP A 152 -9.78 16.40 2.80
C TRP A 152 -10.80 16.49 3.94
N ILE A 153 -10.99 17.69 4.49
CA ILE A 153 -11.90 17.94 5.61
C ILE A 153 -13.24 18.51 5.12
N GLN A 154 -14.25 18.48 5.98
CA GLN A 154 -15.65 18.80 5.61
C GLN A 154 -15.87 20.21 5.08
N ASN A 155 -14.99 21.16 5.40
CA ASN A 155 -15.06 22.54 4.89
C ASN A 155 -14.51 22.71 3.46
N GLY A 156 -14.17 21.61 2.77
CA GLY A 156 -13.63 21.65 1.41
C GLY A 156 -12.14 22.00 1.32
N GLN A 157 -11.38 21.81 2.39
CA GLN A 157 -9.95 22.12 2.46
C GLN A 157 -9.11 20.87 2.68
N HIS A 158 -7.84 20.94 2.25
CA HIS A 158 -6.83 19.96 2.61
C HIS A 158 -6.51 20.06 4.11
N ILE A 159 -6.16 18.93 4.76
CA ILE A 159 -5.64 18.95 6.13
C ILE A 159 -4.42 19.89 6.22
N PRO A 160 -4.22 20.59 7.34
CA PRO A 160 -3.08 21.47 7.49
C PRO A 160 -1.77 20.69 7.56
N LEU A 161 -0.69 21.31 7.10
CA LEU A 161 0.66 20.79 7.29
C LEU A 161 0.99 20.70 8.78
N GLN A 162 1.50 19.55 9.23
CA GLN A 162 1.87 19.30 10.62
C GLN A 162 3.17 18.48 10.67
N SER A 163 3.91 18.63 11.76
CA SER A 163 5.02 17.74 12.09
C SER A 163 4.50 16.44 12.71
N ILE A 164 5.26 15.35 12.53
CA ILE A 164 5.04 14.05 13.15
C ILE A 164 6.25 13.67 14.01
N SER A 165 5.98 13.01 15.15
CA SER A 165 7.03 12.59 16.09
C SER A 165 7.67 11.24 15.74
N SER A 166 7.07 10.50 14.83
CA SER A 166 7.56 9.19 14.39
C SER A 166 7.23 8.94 12.93
N ILE A 167 8.06 8.14 12.26
CA ILE A 167 7.81 7.72 10.88
C ILE A 167 6.50 6.93 10.83
N ILE A 168 5.63 7.30 9.89
CA ILE A 168 4.41 6.58 9.56
C ILE A 168 4.65 5.82 8.28
N GLY A 169 4.48 4.49 8.30
CA GLY A 169 4.74 3.59 7.18
C GLY A 169 6.09 2.90 7.25
N SER A 170 6.48 2.27 6.17
CA SER A 170 7.69 1.43 6.07
C SER A 170 8.91 2.28 5.74
N PRO A 171 9.93 2.35 6.62
CA PRO A 171 11.06 3.29 6.49
C PRO A 171 11.81 3.20 5.16
N TYR A 172 11.90 2.03 4.58
CA TYR A 172 12.58 1.84 3.30
C TYR A 172 11.86 2.53 2.13
N PHE A 173 10.53 2.70 2.22
CA PHE A 173 9.68 3.23 1.14
C PHE A 173 9.10 4.62 1.39
N VAL A 174 9.08 5.12 2.64
CA VAL A 174 8.55 6.47 2.93
C VAL A 174 9.36 7.57 2.24
N SER A 175 8.69 8.70 1.94
CA SER A 175 9.28 9.87 1.30
C SER A 175 10.34 10.56 2.14
N LEU A 176 11.10 11.46 1.51
CA LEU A 176 12.04 12.34 2.25
C LEU A 176 11.32 13.18 3.29
N ASN A 177 10.15 13.75 2.96
CA ASN A 177 9.36 14.56 3.89
C ASN A 177 8.99 13.78 5.15
N VAL A 178 8.56 12.51 5.02
CA VAL A 178 8.21 11.66 6.16
C VAL A 178 9.44 11.35 7.03
N HIS A 179 10.61 11.12 6.43
CA HIS A 179 11.86 10.98 7.17
C HIS A 179 12.23 12.26 7.93
N GLU A 180 11.90 13.43 7.39
CA GLU A 180 12.13 14.74 8.01
C GLU A 180 11.07 15.12 9.05
N GLY A 181 10.16 14.22 9.39
CA GLY A 181 9.13 14.46 10.40
C GLY A 181 7.95 15.29 9.90
N ILE A 182 7.70 15.32 8.58
CA ILE A 182 6.56 16.00 7.98
C ILE A 182 5.42 14.99 7.76
N GLN A 183 4.19 15.37 8.13
CA GLN A 183 2.99 14.56 7.87
C GLN A 183 2.86 14.26 6.38
N PRO A 184 2.61 12.98 5.99
CA PRO A 184 2.46 12.61 4.59
C PRO A 184 1.22 13.23 3.93
N SER A 185 1.37 13.53 2.64
CA SER A 185 0.31 13.95 1.73
C SER A 185 0.34 13.13 0.43
N ARG A 186 -0.39 13.54 -0.62
CA ARG A 186 -0.46 12.79 -1.89
C ARG A 186 0.89 12.57 -2.56
N ARG A 187 1.78 13.58 -2.52
CA ARG A 187 3.14 13.50 -3.08
C ARG A 187 3.97 12.40 -2.43
N ASP A 188 3.74 12.14 -1.14
CA ASP A 188 4.51 11.20 -0.35
C ASP A 188 4.13 9.75 -0.65
N ASP A 189 2.85 9.44 -0.88
CA ASP A 189 2.40 8.14 -1.39
C ASP A 189 3.00 7.87 -2.79
N LEU A 190 3.09 8.89 -3.66
CA LEU A 190 3.69 8.76 -4.98
C LEU A 190 5.21 8.60 -4.94
N GLU A 191 5.91 9.28 -4.05
CA GLU A 191 7.36 9.05 -3.85
C GLU A 191 7.63 7.60 -3.42
N SER A 192 6.75 7.04 -2.57
CA SER A 192 6.83 5.63 -2.19
C SER A 192 6.60 4.68 -3.38
N VAL A 193 5.67 4.99 -4.30
CA VAL A 193 5.49 4.23 -5.56
C VAL A 193 6.78 4.25 -6.40
N ILE A 194 7.42 5.41 -6.53
CA ILE A 194 8.66 5.53 -7.30
C ILE A 194 9.79 4.67 -6.68
N TYR A 195 9.88 4.59 -5.37
CA TYR A 195 10.82 3.69 -4.70
C TYR A 195 10.49 2.20 -4.93
N ILE A 196 9.21 1.83 -5.10
CA ILE A 196 8.85 0.47 -5.48
C ILE A 196 9.26 0.18 -6.93
N ILE A 197 9.11 1.14 -7.85
CA ILE A 197 9.60 0.97 -9.23
C ILE A 197 11.12 0.79 -9.23
N LEU A 198 11.84 1.59 -8.46
CA LEU A 198 13.29 1.42 -8.29
C LEU A 198 13.63 0.03 -7.71
N TYR A 199 12.90 -0.42 -6.68
CA TYR A 199 13.04 -1.76 -6.10
C TYR A 199 12.88 -2.87 -7.14
N MET A 200 11.88 -2.76 -8.02
CA MET A 200 11.66 -3.74 -9.09
C MET A 200 12.80 -3.78 -10.10
N ILE A 201 13.25 -2.63 -10.61
CA ILE A 201 14.34 -2.58 -11.61
C ILE A 201 15.72 -2.92 -11.02
N SER A 202 15.83 -2.90 -9.68
CA SER A 202 17.05 -3.31 -8.96
C SER A 202 16.98 -4.77 -8.49
N GLY A 203 16.11 -5.60 -9.08
CA GLY A 203 16.03 -7.03 -8.76
C GLY A 203 15.50 -7.34 -7.36
N GLY A 204 14.63 -6.49 -6.81
CA GLY A 204 13.99 -6.75 -5.51
C GLY A 204 14.82 -6.29 -4.30
N THR A 205 15.69 -5.31 -4.47
CA THR A 205 16.43 -4.69 -3.36
C THR A 205 16.56 -3.19 -3.54
N LEU A 206 16.91 -2.48 -2.46
CA LEU A 206 17.26 -1.05 -2.48
C LEU A 206 18.58 -0.86 -1.75
N GLU A 207 19.43 0.01 -2.24
CA GLU A 207 20.77 0.25 -1.67
C GLU A 207 20.78 0.66 -0.18
N TRP A 208 19.63 1.06 0.36
CA TRP A 208 19.50 1.50 1.75
C TRP A 208 18.79 0.51 2.69
N VAL A 209 18.41 -0.69 2.22
CA VAL A 209 17.66 -1.68 3.05
C VAL A 209 18.43 -2.12 4.29
N HIS A 210 19.75 -2.18 4.22
CA HIS A 210 20.59 -2.62 5.34
C HIS A 210 21.23 -1.46 6.13
N LEU A 211 20.89 -0.21 5.78
CA LEU A 211 21.45 0.95 6.45
C LEU A 211 20.69 1.27 7.76
N PRO A 212 21.38 1.82 8.77
CA PRO A 212 20.75 2.45 9.93
C PRO A 212 19.78 3.56 9.50
N MET A 213 18.75 3.80 10.31
CA MET A 213 17.64 4.70 9.98
C MET A 213 18.10 6.12 9.61
N ASP A 214 19.07 6.65 10.31
CA ASP A 214 19.66 7.98 10.08
C ASP A 214 20.40 8.08 8.73
N GLN A 215 20.93 6.95 8.23
CA GLN A 215 21.64 6.89 6.97
C GLN A 215 20.70 6.69 5.76
N ILE A 216 19.51 6.15 5.96
CA ILE A 216 18.53 5.94 4.88
C ILE A 216 18.17 7.27 4.22
N LEU A 217 17.84 8.29 5.01
CA LEU A 217 17.50 9.62 4.50
C LEU A 217 18.66 10.22 3.67
N TYR A 218 19.88 10.16 4.21
CA TYR A 218 21.07 10.65 3.51
C TYR A 218 21.28 9.94 2.17
N LYS A 219 21.15 8.59 2.16
CA LYS A 219 21.32 7.79 0.95
C LYS A 219 20.25 8.14 -0.10
N LYS A 220 18.97 8.23 0.28
CA LYS A 220 17.87 8.65 -0.60
C LYS A 220 18.05 10.03 -1.21
N LYS A 221 18.71 10.96 -0.49
CA LYS A 221 19.00 12.33 -1.00
C LYS A 221 20.14 12.38 -1.99
N ASN A 222 21.15 11.53 -1.82
CA ASN A 222 22.45 11.67 -2.49
C ASN A 222 22.76 10.54 -3.50
N MET A 223 21.82 9.59 -3.70
CA MET A 223 22.00 8.51 -4.67
C MET A 223 21.77 9.03 -6.10
N CYS A 224 22.56 8.51 -7.05
CA CYS A 224 22.29 8.67 -8.47
C CYS A 224 21.20 7.67 -8.91
N TYR A 225 20.10 8.21 -9.38
CA TYR A 225 18.97 7.40 -9.88
C TYR A 225 19.02 7.26 -11.40
N PRO A 226 18.46 6.18 -11.99
CA PRO A 226 18.16 6.15 -13.42
C PRO A 226 17.35 7.37 -13.84
N LEU A 227 17.62 7.90 -15.05
CA LEU A 227 17.10 9.22 -15.46
C LEU A 227 15.58 9.36 -15.31
N PHE A 228 14.79 8.36 -15.70
CA PHE A 228 13.33 8.42 -15.57
C PHE A 228 12.89 8.42 -14.10
N ILE A 229 13.54 7.65 -13.22
CA ILE A 229 13.30 7.67 -11.76
C ILE A 229 13.65 9.05 -11.19
N GLN A 230 14.78 9.62 -11.61
CA GLN A 230 15.19 10.96 -11.18
C GLN A 230 14.16 12.02 -11.60
N ASN A 231 13.64 11.95 -12.81
CA ASN A 231 12.62 12.88 -13.30
C ASN A 231 11.31 12.77 -12.49
N MET A 232 10.86 11.54 -12.22
CA MET A 232 9.68 11.30 -11.38
C MET A 232 9.87 11.81 -9.95
N LEU A 233 11.02 11.51 -9.31
CA LEU A 233 11.34 12.00 -7.97
C LEU A 233 11.41 13.54 -7.93
N THR A 234 12.04 14.16 -8.93
CA THR A 234 12.11 15.62 -9.04
C THR A 234 10.72 16.23 -9.08
N TYR A 235 9.84 15.68 -9.91
CA TYR A 235 8.45 16.15 -10.03
C TYR A 235 7.70 16.06 -8.69
N VAL A 236 7.65 14.88 -8.05
CA VAL A 236 6.84 14.72 -6.83
C VAL A 236 7.39 15.51 -5.64
N ARG A 237 8.71 15.73 -5.58
CA ARG A 237 9.38 16.51 -4.53
C ARG A 237 9.18 18.02 -4.66
N GLN A 238 8.88 18.52 -5.87
CA GLN A 238 8.54 19.92 -6.13
C GLN A 238 7.10 20.27 -5.77
N LEU A 239 6.21 19.28 -5.63
CA LEU A 239 4.81 19.51 -5.26
C LEU A 239 4.71 20.12 -3.85
N THR A 240 3.84 21.10 -3.67
CA THR A 240 3.46 21.58 -2.33
C THR A 240 2.67 20.53 -1.56
N PHE A 241 2.53 20.68 -0.26
CA PHE A 241 1.88 19.73 0.62
C PHE A 241 0.43 19.41 0.20
N ASP A 242 -0.31 20.42 -0.21
CA ASP A 242 -1.74 20.35 -0.59
C ASP A 242 -1.97 20.28 -2.10
N GLN A 243 -0.91 20.37 -2.91
CA GLN A 243 -1.03 20.36 -4.36
C GLN A 243 -1.54 19.00 -4.87
N LYS A 244 -2.50 19.05 -5.80
CA LYS A 244 -2.94 17.85 -6.52
C LYS A 244 -1.88 17.44 -7.53
N PRO A 245 -1.34 16.20 -7.45
CA PRO A 245 -0.42 15.69 -8.46
C PRO A 245 -1.09 15.54 -9.83
N ASP A 246 -0.31 15.73 -10.89
CA ASP A 246 -0.64 15.30 -12.24
C ASP A 246 -0.18 13.84 -12.41
N TYR A 247 -1.11 12.90 -12.21
CA TYR A 247 -0.84 11.46 -12.29
C TYR A 247 -0.57 11.02 -13.73
N ASP A 248 -1.24 11.64 -14.69
CA ASP A 248 -1.10 11.30 -16.11
C ASP A 248 0.29 11.75 -16.60
N TYR A 249 0.79 12.91 -16.15
CA TYR A 249 2.17 13.31 -16.37
C TYR A 249 3.18 12.32 -15.78
N LEU A 250 2.96 11.85 -14.53
CA LEU A 250 3.82 10.81 -13.93
C LEU A 250 3.87 9.53 -14.76
N ILE A 251 2.74 9.11 -15.33
CA ILE A 251 2.67 7.95 -16.21
C ILE A 251 3.48 8.20 -17.51
N THR A 252 3.46 9.41 -18.06
CA THR A 252 4.29 9.72 -19.25
C THR A 252 5.79 9.63 -18.97
N LEU A 253 6.22 9.92 -17.74
CA LEU A 253 7.63 9.77 -17.33
C LEU A 253 8.10 8.31 -17.22
N LEU A 254 7.17 7.35 -17.15
CA LEU A 254 7.47 5.92 -17.21
C LEU A 254 7.72 5.43 -18.65
N GLN A 255 7.16 6.08 -19.64
CA GLN A 255 7.29 5.71 -21.06
C GLN A 255 8.64 6.13 -21.62
#